data_adcb2842df71b9b6983c66e9bfa97017
#
_entry.id   adcb2842df71b9b6983c66e9bfa97017
#
_cell.length_a   1.000
_cell.length_b   1.000
_cell.length_c   1.000
_cell.angle_alpha   90.00
_cell.angle_beta   90.00
_cell.angle_gamma   90.00
#
_symmetry.space_group_name_H-M   'P 1'
#
loop_
_entity.id
_entity.type
_entity.pdbx_description
1 polymer ?
#
loop_
_entity_poly.entity_id
_entity_poly.type
_entity_poly.pdbx_seq_one_letter_code
_entity_poly.pdbx_strand_id
1 'polypeptide(L)'
;MTSSDSKVDVQHLCKLAGLSRASYYRRFEVRAPRESDVELTSHIQLLSLRYRFYGYRRITAQLRRSGVVVNAKRVQRLMREDSLIAMRRKPFAPPTSDSRHGFLIVPNLLRGLVSSGPDQIWVADITYVRMRESFAYLAIILDGFSRKVVGWALAPYLDASLAVEALDYALADRKPKPASLVHHSDRGVQYASTEYRQRLANHDITVSMSRPGNPYDNAKAESFMKTLKTEEVDGRRFRDINHARRSIGLFIDTVYNTERLHSALGYCPPFEFESNFALARNP
;
A
#
# COMPACT_ATOMS: atom_id res chain seq x y z
N MET A 1 10.54 17.10 61.47
CA MET A 1 11.16 16.19 60.51
C MET A 1 11.23 16.89 59.18
N THR A 2 12.37 17.48 58.89
CA THR A 2 12.62 18.30 57.68
C THR A 2 12.95 17.39 56.54
N SER A 3 12.10 17.39 55.51
CA SER A 3 12.29 16.76 54.24
C SER A 3 13.46 17.44 53.49
N SER A 4 14.60 16.79 53.42
CA SER A 4 15.75 17.24 52.65
C SER A 4 15.48 17.01 51.17
N ASP A 5 15.06 18.06 50.47
CA ASP A 5 15.06 18.16 49.02
C ASP A 5 16.51 17.98 48.53
N SER A 6 16.86 16.79 48.10
CA SER A 6 18.13 16.53 47.43
C SER A 6 18.12 17.23 46.08
N LYS A 7 18.62 18.46 46.01
CA LYS A 7 18.90 19.14 44.74
C LYS A 7 19.80 18.28 43.90
N VAL A 8 19.22 17.66 42.87
CA VAL A 8 19.96 16.85 41.90
C VAL A 8 21.01 17.76 41.26
N ASP A 9 22.29 17.42 41.43
CA ASP A 9 23.40 18.18 40.82
C ASP A 9 23.40 17.93 39.29
N VAL A 10 22.83 18.89 38.56
CA VAL A 10 22.78 18.89 37.11
C VAL A 10 24.18 18.75 36.46
N GLN A 11 25.21 19.30 37.13
CA GLN A 11 26.60 19.22 36.65
C GLN A 11 27.10 17.79 36.69
N HIS A 12 26.80 17.07 37.77
CA HIS A 12 27.16 15.66 37.91
C HIS A 12 26.43 14.78 36.90
N LEU A 13 25.12 15.00 36.74
CA LEU A 13 24.31 14.27 35.74
C LEU A 13 24.79 14.51 34.31
N CYS A 14 25.14 15.76 33.96
CA CYS A 14 25.69 16.09 32.64
C CYS A 14 27.02 15.37 32.39
N LYS A 15 27.87 15.29 33.40
CA LYS A 15 29.16 14.60 33.33
C LYS A 15 28.98 13.09 33.11
N LEU A 16 28.08 12.45 33.85
CA LEU A 16 27.73 11.03 33.70
C LEU A 16 27.13 10.71 32.33
N ALA A 17 26.29 11.61 31.79
CA ALA A 17 25.62 11.46 30.50
C ALA A 17 26.50 11.87 29.30
N GLY A 18 27.72 12.37 29.50
CA GLY A 18 28.58 12.86 28.44
C GLY A 18 28.02 14.10 27.70
N LEU A 19 27.19 14.91 28.38
CA LEU A 19 26.52 16.08 27.81
C LEU A 19 27.07 17.38 28.40
N SER A 20 27.16 18.42 27.57
CA SER A 20 27.46 19.74 28.10
C SER A 20 26.24 20.32 28.86
N ARG A 21 26.48 21.15 29.92
CA ARG A 21 25.41 21.86 30.64
C ARG A 21 24.56 22.70 29.67
N ALA A 22 25.18 23.34 28.68
CA ALA A 22 24.48 24.11 27.67
C ALA A 22 23.53 23.23 26.83
N SER A 23 23.94 22.00 26.49
CA SER A 23 23.07 21.02 25.80
C SER A 23 21.92 20.55 26.66
N TYR A 24 22.15 20.37 27.97
CA TYR A 24 21.13 20.01 28.94
C TYR A 24 20.03 21.08 29.01
N TYR A 25 20.40 22.32 29.33
CA TYR A 25 19.43 23.41 29.47
C TYR A 25 18.75 23.77 28.16
N ARG A 26 19.46 23.75 27.01
CA ARG A 26 18.87 23.98 25.70
C ARG A 26 17.73 23.00 25.36
N ARG A 27 17.78 21.78 25.90
CA ARG A 27 16.73 20.77 25.71
C ARG A 27 15.47 21.06 26.52
N PHE A 28 15.59 21.78 27.63
CA PHE A 28 14.47 22.10 28.52
C PHE A 28 13.95 23.54 28.36
N GLU A 29 14.58 24.35 27.49
CA GLU A 29 14.01 25.63 27.11
C GLU A 29 12.71 25.38 26.31
N VAL A 30 11.58 25.70 26.94
CA VAL A 30 10.28 25.75 26.24
C VAL A 30 10.32 26.97 25.32
N ARG A 31 10.72 26.75 24.08
CA ARG A 31 10.63 27.77 23.04
C ARG A 31 9.20 27.90 22.60
N ALA A 32 8.66 29.13 22.65
CA ALA A 32 7.37 29.41 22.02
C ALA A 32 7.39 28.92 20.55
N PRO A 33 6.33 28.26 20.07
CA PRO A 33 6.22 27.88 18.67
C PRO A 33 6.39 29.10 17.77
N ARG A 34 7.11 28.97 16.68
CA ARG A 34 7.17 30.04 15.67
C ARG A 34 5.78 30.18 15.06
N GLU A 35 5.33 31.39 14.84
CA GLU A 35 4.01 31.67 14.22
C GLU A 35 3.83 30.85 12.91
N SER A 36 4.84 30.82 12.07
CA SER A 36 4.84 29.98 10.85
C SER A 36 4.78 28.47 11.09
N ASP A 37 5.09 27.99 12.31
CA ASP A 37 4.95 26.58 12.68
C ASP A 37 3.53 26.29 13.17
N VAL A 38 2.82 27.25 13.74
CA VAL A 38 1.44 27.06 14.24
C VAL A 38 0.48 26.74 13.08
N GLU A 39 0.47 27.55 12.03
CA GLU A 39 -0.37 27.33 10.85
C GLU A 39 -0.01 26.01 10.16
N LEU A 40 1.29 25.75 9.95
CA LEU A 40 1.76 24.52 9.35
C LEU A 40 1.37 23.28 10.17
N THR A 41 1.45 23.37 11.50
CA THR A 41 1.03 22.28 12.41
C THR A 41 -0.46 21.99 12.26
N SER A 42 -1.31 23.01 12.19
CA SER A 42 -2.74 22.85 11.96
C SER A 42 -3.03 22.11 10.64
N HIS A 43 -2.36 22.47 9.55
CA HIS A 43 -2.47 21.73 8.27
C HIS A 43 -2.00 20.29 8.39
N ILE A 44 -0.89 20.03 9.07
CA ILE A 44 -0.38 18.67 9.31
C ILE A 44 -1.38 17.85 10.13
N GLN A 45 -2.00 18.42 11.16
CA GLN A 45 -3.02 17.76 11.98
C GLN A 45 -4.22 17.35 11.14
N LEU A 46 -4.79 18.25 10.33
CA LEU A 46 -5.90 17.97 9.44
C LEU A 46 -5.58 16.84 8.46
N LEU A 47 -4.41 16.89 7.82
CA LEU A 47 -3.95 15.83 6.92
C LEU A 47 -3.72 14.50 7.63
N SER A 48 -3.19 14.52 8.85
CA SER A 48 -2.96 13.31 9.65
C SER A 48 -4.27 12.68 10.13
N LEU A 49 -5.30 13.46 10.40
CA LEU A 49 -6.66 12.97 10.72
C LEU A 49 -7.32 12.32 9.49
N ARG A 50 -7.17 12.94 8.31
CA ARG A 50 -7.72 12.40 7.06
C ARG A 50 -6.97 11.15 6.60
N TYR A 51 -5.63 11.18 6.64
CA TYR A 51 -4.75 10.13 6.12
C TYR A 51 -3.99 9.44 7.26
N ARG A 52 -4.68 8.72 8.12
CA ARG A 52 -4.15 8.12 9.37
C ARG A 52 -2.93 7.23 9.21
N PHE A 53 -2.69 6.69 8.01
CA PHE A 53 -1.58 5.80 7.69
C PHE A 53 -0.41 6.52 7.00
N TYR A 54 -0.51 7.85 6.81
CA TYR A 54 0.56 8.63 6.21
C TYR A 54 1.61 9.03 7.23
N GLY A 55 2.86 8.65 6.96
CA GLY A 55 4.01 9.22 7.65
C GLY A 55 4.45 10.55 7.02
N TYR A 56 5.41 11.22 7.65
CA TYR A 56 5.86 12.55 7.27
C TYR A 56 6.17 12.72 5.77
N ARG A 57 6.66 11.70 5.07
CA ARG A 57 6.97 11.80 3.63
C ARG A 57 5.72 12.02 2.79
N ARG A 58 4.64 11.25 3.04
CA ARG A 58 3.36 11.43 2.34
C ARG A 58 2.64 12.69 2.79
N ILE A 59 2.69 13.05 4.06
CA ILE A 59 2.17 14.34 4.57
C ILE A 59 2.89 15.50 3.87
N THR A 60 4.22 15.45 3.75
CA THR A 60 4.98 16.48 3.02
C THR A 60 4.56 16.55 1.55
N ALA A 61 4.38 15.41 0.90
CA ALA A 61 3.92 15.37 -0.49
C ALA A 61 2.52 15.96 -0.63
N GLN A 62 1.60 15.66 0.30
CA GLN A 62 0.25 16.21 0.29
C GLN A 62 0.24 17.72 0.52
N LEU A 63 1.06 18.24 1.45
CA LEU A 63 1.23 19.69 1.66
C LEU A 63 1.71 20.39 0.38
N ARG A 64 2.70 19.81 -0.31
CA ARG A 64 3.21 20.36 -1.57
C ARG A 64 2.15 20.38 -2.68
N ARG A 65 1.31 19.34 -2.76
CA ARG A 65 0.18 19.29 -3.68
C ARG A 65 -0.87 20.37 -3.39
N SER A 66 -0.99 20.79 -2.13
CA SER A 66 -1.84 21.91 -1.71
C SER A 66 -1.14 23.28 -1.82
N GLY A 67 0.02 23.37 -2.46
CA GLY A 67 0.77 24.62 -2.66
C GLY A 67 1.69 25.02 -1.50
N VAL A 68 1.76 24.22 -0.41
CA VAL A 68 2.62 24.51 0.74
C VAL A 68 4.02 23.95 0.52
N VAL A 69 4.97 24.81 0.18
CA VAL A 69 6.39 24.42 0.00
C VAL A 69 7.07 24.29 1.35
N VAL A 70 7.37 23.06 1.75
CA VAL A 70 7.94 22.76 3.06
C VAL A 70 9.02 21.66 2.97
N ASN A 71 10.02 21.77 3.87
CA ASN A 71 11.04 20.74 4.02
C ASN A 71 10.50 19.54 4.81
N ALA A 72 10.74 18.33 4.32
CA ALA A 72 10.29 17.10 4.94
C ALA A 72 10.83 16.90 6.38
N LYS A 73 12.04 17.38 6.68
CA LYS A 73 12.59 17.36 8.05
C LYS A 73 11.80 18.26 9.01
N ARG A 74 11.30 19.42 8.52
CA ARG A 74 10.43 20.31 9.33
C ARG A 74 9.11 19.62 9.61
N VAL A 75 8.47 19.02 8.61
CA VAL A 75 7.22 18.24 8.81
C VAL A 75 7.44 17.10 9.80
N GLN A 76 8.54 16.34 9.65
CA GLN A 76 8.86 15.25 10.57
C GLN A 76 9.05 15.71 12.01
N ARG A 77 9.69 16.87 12.22
CA ARG A 77 9.88 17.46 13.55
C ARG A 77 8.52 17.83 14.17
N LEU A 78 7.70 18.60 13.46
CA LEU A 78 6.37 19.02 13.94
C LEU A 78 5.46 17.83 14.23
N MET A 79 5.41 16.82 13.34
CA MET A 79 4.66 15.59 13.60
C MET A 79 5.13 14.85 14.86
N ARG A 80 6.42 14.89 15.18
CA ARG A 80 6.97 14.27 16.39
C ARG A 80 6.64 15.08 17.64
N GLU A 81 6.79 16.41 17.59
CA GLU A 81 6.46 17.34 18.69
C GLU A 81 5.00 17.21 19.08
N ASP A 82 4.11 17.02 18.10
CA ASP A 82 2.68 16.89 18.28
C ASP A 82 2.19 15.41 18.41
N SER A 83 3.12 14.47 18.56
CA SER A 83 2.83 13.02 18.68
C SER A 83 1.97 12.44 17.57
N LEU A 84 2.01 13.01 16.36
CA LEU A 84 1.28 12.56 15.18
C LEU A 84 2.00 11.38 14.53
N ILE A 85 1.77 10.17 15.05
CA ILE A 85 2.38 8.94 14.56
C ILE A 85 1.43 8.27 13.58
N ALA A 86 1.96 7.89 12.39
CA ALA A 86 1.19 7.08 11.43
C ALA A 86 0.73 5.77 12.06
N MET A 87 -0.54 5.44 11.87
CA MET A 87 -1.11 4.18 12.39
C MET A 87 -0.35 2.98 11.85
N ARG A 88 0.00 2.05 12.72
CA ARG A 88 0.59 0.75 12.36
C ARG A 88 -0.28 -0.35 12.94
N ARG A 89 -0.72 -1.26 12.09
CA ARG A 89 -1.44 -2.47 12.53
C ARG A 89 -0.50 -3.67 12.43
N LYS A 90 -0.63 -4.62 13.37
CA LYS A 90 0.12 -5.87 13.28
C LYS A 90 -0.52 -6.73 12.19
N PRO A 91 0.24 -7.20 11.18
CA PRO A 91 -0.30 -8.08 10.16
C PRO A 91 -0.65 -9.43 10.79
N PHE A 92 -1.80 -9.96 10.40
CA PHE A 92 -2.14 -11.37 10.63
C PHE A 92 -1.86 -12.10 9.30
N ALA A 93 -1.03 -13.13 9.33
CA ALA A 93 -0.59 -13.83 8.12
C ALA A 93 -0.64 -15.35 8.31
N PRO A 94 -1.76 -16.03 8.02
CA PRO A 94 -1.75 -17.47 7.82
C PRO A 94 -1.13 -17.82 6.44
N PRO A 95 -0.51 -19.01 6.30
CA PRO A 95 -0.06 -19.49 5.02
C PRO A 95 -1.25 -19.76 4.09
N THR A 96 -1.19 -19.25 2.85
CA THR A 96 -2.32 -19.27 1.91
C THR A 96 -2.05 -19.99 0.59
N SER A 97 -0.81 -20.34 0.26
CA SER A 97 -0.46 -20.91 -1.04
C SER A 97 -0.04 -22.38 -0.88
N ASP A 98 -0.75 -23.27 -1.55
CA ASP A 98 -0.26 -24.62 -1.85
C ASP A 98 0.20 -24.67 -3.31
N SER A 99 1.51 -24.75 -3.51
CA SER A 99 2.14 -24.84 -4.85
C SER A 99 2.42 -26.28 -5.30
N ARG A 100 1.96 -27.28 -4.52
CA ARG A 100 2.17 -28.73 -4.82
C ARG A 100 0.95 -29.29 -5.52
N HIS A 101 0.78 -28.96 -6.78
CA HIS A 101 -0.28 -29.49 -7.64
C HIS A 101 0.28 -29.96 -8.98
N GLY A 102 -0.45 -30.86 -9.67
CA GLY A 102 -0.06 -31.46 -10.97
C GLY A 102 -0.36 -30.59 -12.20
N PHE A 103 -0.72 -29.32 -12.07
CA PHE A 103 -1.00 -28.43 -13.20
C PHE A 103 0.28 -27.91 -13.86
N LEU A 104 0.17 -27.55 -15.15
CA LEU A 104 1.27 -26.98 -15.92
C LEU A 104 1.79 -25.67 -15.31
N ILE A 105 3.08 -25.65 -14.98
CA ILE A 105 3.79 -24.48 -14.49
C ILE A 105 4.52 -23.83 -15.65
N VAL A 106 4.34 -22.51 -15.82
CA VAL A 106 5.02 -21.73 -16.87
C VAL A 106 6.21 -20.94 -16.30
N PRO A 107 7.23 -20.62 -17.12
CA PRO A 107 8.39 -19.86 -16.69
C PRO A 107 8.04 -18.44 -16.22
N ASN A 108 8.91 -17.86 -15.35
CA ASN A 108 8.85 -16.44 -15.01
C ASN A 108 9.41 -15.59 -16.15
N LEU A 109 8.53 -14.85 -16.81
CA LEU A 109 8.87 -13.96 -17.93
C LEU A 109 9.13 -12.51 -17.49
N LEU A 110 8.91 -12.17 -16.22
CA LEU A 110 9.10 -10.79 -15.73
C LEU A 110 10.56 -10.44 -15.45
N ARG A 111 11.48 -11.40 -15.45
CA ARG A 111 12.87 -11.15 -15.12
C ARG A 111 13.51 -10.23 -16.17
N GLY A 112 13.86 -9.01 -15.74
CA GLY A 112 14.43 -7.99 -16.62
C GLY A 112 13.40 -7.24 -17.48
N LEU A 113 12.11 -7.58 -17.40
CA LEU A 113 11.06 -6.89 -18.12
C LEU A 113 10.63 -5.65 -17.31
N VAL A 114 10.77 -4.47 -17.92
CA VAL A 114 10.32 -3.19 -17.36
C VAL A 114 9.17 -2.67 -18.21
N SER A 115 8.01 -2.48 -17.61
CA SER A 115 6.87 -1.90 -18.31
C SER A 115 7.14 -0.43 -18.65
N SER A 116 6.88 -0.04 -19.89
CA SER A 116 7.00 1.34 -20.40
C SER A 116 5.65 2.07 -20.48
N GLY A 117 4.57 1.38 -20.14
CA GLY A 117 3.20 1.92 -20.15
C GLY A 117 2.20 0.99 -19.46
N PRO A 118 0.95 1.45 -19.28
CA PRO A 118 -0.13 0.61 -18.76
C PRO A 118 -0.41 -0.59 -19.66
N ASP A 119 -1.03 -1.62 -19.07
CA ASP A 119 -1.54 -2.81 -19.75
C ASP A 119 -0.48 -3.64 -20.52
N GLN A 120 0.77 -3.57 -20.07
CA GLN A 120 1.85 -4.42 -20.54
C GLN A 120 2.15 -5.58 -19.60
N ILE A 121 1.99 -5.37 -18.31
CA ILE A 121 2.18 -6.35 -17.25
C ILE A 121 1.05 -6.23 -16.25
N TRP A 122 0.29 -7.30 -16.06
CA TRP A 122 -0.62 -7.42 -14.92
C TRP A 122 -0.05 -8.42 -13.93
N VAL A 123 -0.17 -8.09 -12.63
CA VAL A 123 0.22 -8.99 -11.55
C VAL A 123 -0.99 -9.34 -10.71
N ALA A 124 -1.20 -10.63 -10.47
CA ALA A 124 -2.34 -11.12 -9.72
C ALA A 124 -1.90 -11.79 -8.41
N ASP A 125 -2.77 -11.71 -7.41
CA ASP A 125 -2.57 -12.35 -6.11
C ASP A 125 -3.91 -12.57 -5.41
N ILE A 126 -3.97 -13.54 -4.50
CA ILE A 126 -5.15 -13.82 -3.68
C ILE A 126 -4.78 -13.69 -2.20
N THR A 127 -5.65 -13.07 -1.44
CA THR A 127 -5.50 -13.01 0.02
C THR A 127 -6.81 -13.33 0.71
N TYR A 128 -6.74 -13.79 1.96
CA TYR A 128 -7.92 -13.92 2.81
C TYR A 128 -8.26 -12.60 3.49
N VAL A 129 -9.54 -12.39 3.71
CA VAL A 129 -10.13 -11.30 4.47
C VAL A 129 -10.84 -11.90 5.69
N ARG A 130 -10.44 -11.47 6.88
CA ARG A 130 -11.06 -11.96 8.11
C ARG A 130 -12.46 -11.36 8.27
N MET A 131 -13.44 -12.22 8.40
CA MET A 131 -14.82 -11.87 8.75
C MET A 131 -15.03 -12.04 10.25
N ARG A 132 -16.25 -11.77 10.72
CA ARG A 132 -16.58 -11.93 12.15
C ARG A 132 -16.42 -13.39 12.61
N GLU A 133 -16.91 -14.35 11.83
CA GLU A 133 -16.98 -15.78 12.19
C GLU A 133 -16.35 -16.70 11.15
N SER A 134 -15.86 -16.14 10.04
CA SER A 134 -15.34 -16.90 8.90
C SER A 134 -14.21 -16.13 8.19
N PHE A 135 -13.86 -16.60 7.02
CA PHE A 135 -12.98 -15.91 6.09
C PHE A 135 -13.67 -15.72 4.74
N ALA A 136 -13.31 -14.67 4.04
CA ALA A 136 -13.53 -14.49 2.62
C ALA A 136 -12.17 -14.39 1.91
N TYR A 137 -12.18 -14.59 0.61
CA TYR A 137 -10.98 -14.55 -0.22
C TYR A 137 -11.13 -13.43 -1.24
N LEU A 138 -10.08 -12.63 -1.37
CA LEU A 138 -10.01 -11.52 -2.30
C LEU A 138 -8.94 -11.82 -3.35
N ALA A 139 -9.35 -11.92 -4.61
CA ALA A 139 -8.47 -11.92 -5.75
C ALA A 139 -8.32 -10.50 -6.29
N ILE A 140 -7.09 -10.12 -6.69
CA ILE A 140 -6.82 -8.82 -7.32
C ILE A 140 -5.95 -8.98 -8.55
N ILE A 141 -6.11 -8.04 -9.47
CA ILE A 141 -5.21 -7.84 -10.60
C ILE A 141 -4.75 -6.38 -10.57
N LEU A 142 -3.45 -6.21 -10.58
CA LEU A 142 -2.78 -4.92 -10.48
C LEU A 142 -2.00 -4.64 -11.77
N ASP A 143 -2.15 -3.47 -12.35
CA ASP A 143 -1.27 -3.01 -13.43
C ASP A 143 0.16 -2.80 -12.90
N GLY A 144 1.12 -3.42 -13.55
CA GLY A 144 2.52 -3.41 -13.13
C GLY A 144 3.23 -2.07 -13.33
N PHE A 145 2.72 -1.21 -14.21
CA PHE A 145 3.26 0.13 -14.46
C PHE A 145 2.71 1.16 -13.49
N SER A 146 1.40 1.28 -13.43
CA SER A 146 0.70 2.33 -12.66
C SER A 146 0.39 1.93 -11.21
N ARG A 147 0.49 0.63 -10.87
CA ARG A 147 0.03 0.05 -9.60
C ARG A 147 -1.48 0.19 -9.38
N LYS A 148 -2.25 0.52 -10.41
CA LYS A 148 -3.71 0.58 -10.35
C LYS A 148 -4.26 -0.84 -10.19
N VAL A 149 -5.20 -1.04 -9.27
CA VAL A 149 -6.00 -2.27 -9.25
C VAL A 149 -7.00 -2.16 -10.39
N VAL A 150 -6.86 -3.05 -11.37
CA VAL A 150 -7.67 -3.07 -12.60
C VAL A 150 -8.77 -4.13 -12.56
N GLY A 151 -8.65 -5.10 -11.66
CA GLY A 151 -9.67 -6.11 -11.42
C GLY A 151 -9.61 -6.67 -10.01
N TRP A 152 -10.76 -7.01 -9.44
CA TRP A 152 -10.85 -7.66 -8.15
C TRP A 152 -12.17 -8.40 -7.97
N ALA A 153 -12.15 -9.44 -7.15
CA ALA A 153 -13.34 -10.20 -6.76
C ALA A 153 -13.24 -10.67 -5.31
N LEU A 154 -14.37 -10.82 -4.62
CA LEU A 154 -14.43 -11.27 -3.23
C LEU A 154 -15.47 -12.40 -3.10
N ALA A 155 -15.04 -13.57 -2.63
CA ALA A 155 -15.91 -14.74 -2.43
C ALA A 155 -15.67 -15.40 -1.06
N PRO A 156 -16.64 -16.18 -0.54
CA PRO A 156 -16.49 -16.95 0.68
C PRO A 156 -15.67 -18.23 0.49
N TYR A 157 -15.29 -18.57 -0.72
CA TYR A 157 -14.55 -19.76 -1.10
C TYR A 157 -13.30 -19.40 -1.91
N LEU A 158 -12.32 -20.30 -1.91
CA LEU A 158 -11.05 -20.15 -2.61
C LEU A 158 -10.98 -21.18 -3.74
N ASP A 159 -11.59 -20.87 -4.87
CA ASP A 159 -11.54 -21.68 -6.08
C ASP A 159 -11.11 -20.88 -7.33
N ALA A 160 -11.10 -21.52 -8.50
CA ALA A 160 -10.69 -20.88 -9.75
C ALA A 160 -11.66 -19.77 -10.18
N SER A 161 -12.96 -19.90 -9.87
CA SER A 161 -13.99 -18.93 -10.28
C SER A 161 -13.74 -17.55 -9.68
N LEU A 162 -13.19 -17.48 -8.46
CA LEU A 162 -12.79 -16.21 -7.83
C LEU A 162 -11.73 -15.46 -8.66
N ALA A 163 -10.71 -16.16 -9.12
CA ALA A 163 -9.67 -15.57 -9.95
C ALA A 163 -10.21 -15.17 -11.33
N VAL A 164 -11.06 -16.01 -11.92
CA VAL A 164 -11.74 -15.75 -13.21
C VAL A 164 -12.60 -14.49 -13.12
N GLU A 165 -13.41 -14.33 -12.07
CA GLU A 165 -14.25 -13.14 -11.85
C GLU A 165 -13.39 -11.86 -11.81
N ALA A 166 -12.26 -11.88 -11.09
CA ALA A 166 -11.34 -10.74 -11.03
C ALA A 166 -10.72 -10.45 -12.41
N LEU A 167 -10.40 -11.50 -13.19
CA LEU A 167 -9.86 -11.35 -14.53
C LEU A 167 -10.90 -10.80 -15.51
N ASP A 168 -12.12 -11.28 -15.48
CA ASP A 168 -13.20 -10.81 -16.33
C ASP A 168 -13.50 -9.32 -16.08
N TYR A 169 -13.45 -8.90 -14.82
CA TYR A 169 -13.58 -7.48 -14.47
C TYR A 169 -12.45 -6.64 -15.09
N ALA A 170 -11.20 -7.09 -14.96
CA ALA A 170 -10.05 -6.40 -15.54
C ALA A 170 -10.12 -6.33 -17.07
N LEU A 171 -10.50 -7.42 -17.73
CA LEU A 171 -10.63 -7.48 -19.17
C LEU A 171 -11.75 -6.55 -19.70
N ALA A 172 -12.88 -6.49 -19.01
CA ALA A 172 -14.00 -5.62 -19.37
C ALA A 172 -13.65 -4.12 -19.23
N ASP A 173 -12.92 -3.74 -18.18
CA ASP A 173 -12.48 -2.36 -17.94
C ASP A 173 -11.36 -1.93 -18.89
N ARG A 174 -10.32 -2.75 -19.06
CA ARG A 174 -9.07 -2.34 -19.71
C ARG A 174 -8.99 -2.64 -21.19
N LYS A 175 -9.65 -3.70 -21.64
CA LYS A 175 -9.65 -4.16 -23.05
C LYS A 175 -8.23 -4.18 -23.66
N PRO A 176 -7.28 -4.92 -23.08
CA PRO A 176 -5.89 -4.91 -23.52
C PRO A 176 -5.80 -5.33 -24.99
N LYS A 177 -4.82 -4.78 -25.71
CA LYS A 177 -4.57 -5.20 -27.10
C LYS A 177 -4.08 -6.65 -27.13
N PRO A 178 -4.50 -7.46 -28.10
CA PRO A 178 -4.00 -8.82 -28.26
C PRO A 178 -2.47 -8.87 -28.28
N ALA A 179 -1.89 -9.88 -27.67
CA ALA A 179 -0.44 -10.14 -27.58
C ALA A 179 0.43 -9.01 -26.98
N SER A 180 -0.18 -8.00 -26.31
CA SER A 180 0.56 -6.89 -25.68
C SER A 180 0.77 -7.05 -24.18
N LEU A 181 0.07 -7.99 -23.54
CA LEU A 181 -0.01 -8.14 -22.11
C LEU A 181 0.63 -9.42 -21.61
N VAL A 182 1.46 -9.32 -20.58
CA VAL A 182 1.94 -10.44 -19.77
C VAL A 182 1.17 -10.45 -18.44
N HIS A 183 0.47 -11.54 -18.17
CA HIS A 183 -0.20 -11.76 -16.89
C HIS A 183 0.67 -12.64 -15.99
N HIS A 184 1.02 -12.12 -14.83
CA HIS A 184 1.90 -12.79 -13.87
C HIS A 184 1.17 -13.08 -12.55
N SER A 185 1.31 -14.31 -12.06
CA SER A 185 0.75 -14.75 -10.78
C SER A 185 1.73 -15.62 -10.00
N ASP A 186 1.37 -15.99 -8.79
CA ASP A 186 2.01 -17.10 -8.12
C ASP A 186 1.61 -18.45 -8.79
N ARG A 187 2.06 -19.57 -8.21
CA ARG A 187 1.74 -20.92 -8.69
C ARG A 187 0.50 -21.51 -8.02
N GLY A 188 -0.42 -20.69 -7.54
CA GLY A 188 -1.66 -21.16 -6.93
C GLY A 188 -2.52 -21.93 -7.93
N VAL A 189 -3.24 -22.98 -7.43
CA VAL A 189 -4.11 -23.84 -8.25
C VAL A 189 -5.15 -23.03 -9.03
N GLN A 190 -5.59 -21.89 -8.51
CA GLN A 190 -6.57 -21.00 -9.12
C GLN A 190 -6.09 -20.46 -10.46
N TYR A 191 -4.82 -20.00 -10.50
CA TYR A 191 -4.18 -19.45 -11.69
C TYR A 191 -3.70 -20.53 -12.69
N ALA A 192 -3.42 -21.74 -12.18
CA ALA A 192 -3.03 -22.88 -12.99
C ALA A 192 -4.23 -23.63 -13.58
N SER A 193 -5.47 -23.31 -13.18
CA SER A 193 -6.69 -23.95 -13.65
C SER A 193 -6.87 -23.81 -15.16
N THR A 194 -7.52 -24.80 -15.78
CA THR A 194 -7.81 -24.80 -17.22
C THR A 194 -8.69 -23.62 -17.60
N GLU A 195 -9.69 -23.32 -16.79
CA GLU A 195 -10.63 -22.22 -17.04
C GLU A 195 -9.93 -20.85 -17.07
N TYR A 196 -9.08 -20.58 -16.07
CA TYR A 196 -8.33 -19.33 -15.99
C TYR A 196 -7.36 -19.15 -17.16
N ARG A 197 -6.62 -20.22 -17.49
CA ARG A 197 -5.68 -20.20 -18.61
C ARG A 197 -6.38 -20.06 -19.96
N GLN A 198 -7.53 -20.71 -20.15
CA GLN A 198 -8.32 -20.57 -21.36
C GLN A 198 -8.83 -19.13 -21.52
N ARG A 199 -9.22 -18.46 -20.42
CA ARG A 199 -9.64 -17.08 -20.45
C ARG A 199 -8.51 -16.15 -20.91
N LEU A 200 -7.29 -16.35 -20.41
CA LEU A 200 -6.10 -15.60 -20.86
C LEU A 200 -5.77 -15.88 -22.33
N ALA A 201 -5.83 -17.14 -22.75
CA ALA A 201 -5.56 -17.53 -24.13
C ALA A 201 -6.57 -16.93 -25.12
N ASN A 202 -7.85 -16.86 -24.77
CA ASN A 202 -8.90 -16.25 -25.61
C ASN A 202 -8.68 -14.75 -25.85
N HIS A 203 -7.84 -14.10 -25.06
CA HIS A 203 -7.47 -12.68 -25.19
C HIS A 203 -6.01 -12.49 -25.64
N ASP A 204 -5.33 -13.54 -26.11
CA ASP A 204 -3.91 -13.53 -26.51
C ASP A 204 -2.98 -12.98 -25.42
N ILE A 205 -3.27 -13.27 -24.15
CA ILE A 205 -2.48 -12.81 -23.00
C ILE A 205 -1.42 -13.85 -22.65
N THR A 206 -0.17 -13.43 -22.60
CA THR A 206 0.96 -14.29 -22.23
C THR A 206 0.96 -14.59 -20.73
N VAL A 207 1.03 -15.88 -20.38
CA VAL A 207 1.05 -16.31 -18.96
C VAL A 207 2.49 -16.36 -18.44
N SER A 208 2.68 -15.91 -17.21
CA SER A 208 3.93 -15.96 -16.47
C SER A 208 3.67 -16.33 -15.02
N MET A 209 4.54 -17.14 -14.40
CA MET A 209 4.39 -17.55 -13.00
C MET A 209 5.66 -17.33 -12.19
N SER A 210 5.51 -16.94 -10.95
CA SER A 210 6.59 -16.77 -9.98
C SER A 210 7.37 -18.08 -9.77
N ARG A 211 8.64 -17.96 -9.41
CA ARG A 211 9.43 -19.12 -8.94
C ARG A 211 8.97 -19.53 -7.55
N PRO A 212 9.09 -20.82 -7.17
CA PRO A 212 8.75 -21.28 -5.83
C PRO A 212 9.52 -20.48 -4.76
N GLY A 213 8.81 -19.99 -3.74
CA GLY A 213 9.42 -19.35 -2.58
C GLY A 213 10.14 -18.02 -2.86
N ASN A 214 9.91 -17.40 -4.03
CA ASN A 214 10.54 -16.11 -4.35
C ASN A 214 9.52 -14.96 -4.28
N PRO A 215 9.44 -14.23 -3.14
CA PRO A 215 8.50 -13.12 -2.97
C PRO A 215 8.80 -11.92 -3.89
N TYR A 216 10.03 -11.78 -4.37
CA TYR A 216 10.39 -10.65 -5.25
C TYR A 216 9.69 -10.69 -6.60
N ASP A 217 9.30 -11.90 -7.04
CA ASP A 217 8.66 -12.06 -8.34
C ASP A 217 7.24 -11.44 -8.38
N ASN A 218 6.53 -11.32 -7.21
CA ASN A 218 5.20 -10.72 -7.09
C ASN A 218 5.14 -9.53 -6.10
N ALA A 219 6.26 -8.88 -5.86
CA ALA A 219 6.39 -7.82 -4.83
C ALA A 219 5.40 -6.66 -4.98
N LYS A 220 4.90 -6.36 -6.20
CA LYS A 220 3.92 -5.29 -6.44
C LYS A 220 2.56 -5.66 -5.87
N ALA A 221 2.08 -6.88 -6.12
CA ALA A 221 0.82 -7.37 -5.56
C ALA A 221 0.93 -7.55 -4.04
N GLU A 222 2.03 -8.10 -3.52
CA GLU A 222 2.28 -8.20 -2.07
C GLU A 222 2.26 -6.83 -1.39
N SER A 223 2.85 -5.81 -2.00
CA SER A 223 2.83 -4.43 -1.50
C SER A 223 1.41 -3.85 -1.43
N PHE A 224 0.57 -4.14 -2.44
CA PHE A 224 -0.85 -3.80 -2.41
C PHE A 224 -1.56 -4.52 -1.27
N MET A 225 -1.40 -5.85 -1.16
CA MET A 225 -2.04 -6.66 -0.11
C MET A 225 -1.69 -6.16 1.28
N LYS A 226 -0.42 -5.82 1.52
CA LYS A 226 0.01 -5.21 2.78
C LYS A 226 -0.68 -3.88 3.03
N THR A 227 -0.83 -3.03 2.01
CA THR A 227 -1.53 -1.75 2.12
C THR A 227 -3.00 -1.94 2.44
N LEU A 228 -3.70 -2.79 1.68
CA LEU A 228 -5.11 -3.12 1.90
C LEU A 228 -5.34 -3.67 3.31
N LYS A 229 -4.55 -4.65 3.74
CA LYS A 229 -4.67 -5.22 5.09
C LYS A 229 -4.46 -4.15 6.15
N THR A 230 -3.39 -3.38 6.07
CA THR A 230 -3.06 -2.36 7.08
C THR A 230 -4.09 -1.23 7.13
N GLU A 231 -4.53 -0.74 5.98
CA GLU A 231 -5.33 0.49 5.91
C GLU A 231 -6.83 0.22 5.96
N GLU A 232 -7.29 -0.95 5.47
CA GLU A 232 -8.71 -1.26 5.34
C GLU A 232 -9.16 -2.49 6.14
N VAL A 233 -8.46 -3.62 6.07
CA VAL A 233 -8.95 -4.90 6.59
C VAL A 233 -8.60 -5.11 8.07
N ASP A 234 -7.33 -4.94 8.46
CA ASP A 234 -6.89 -5.22 9.82
C ASP A 234 -7.51 -4.25 10.82
N GLY A 235 -8.12 -4.80 11.87
CA GLY A 235 -8.85 -4.03 12.89
C GLY A 235 -10.28 -3.64 12.51
N ARG A 236 -10.78 -4.02 11.34
CA ARG A 236 -12.21 -4.00 11.03
C ARG A 236 -12.85 -5.37 11.30
N ARG A 237 -14.14 -5.35 11.65
CA ARG A 237 -14.97 -6.55 11.77
C ARG A 237 -16.09 -6.46 10.75
N PHE A 238 -15.92 -7.13 9.62
CA PHE A 238 -16.96 -7.21 8.60
C PHE A 238 -18.08 -8.12 9.10
N ARG A 239 -19.34 -7.64 9.04
CA ARG A 239 -20.53 -8.39 9.46
C ARG A 239 -20.81 -9.57 8.53
N ASP A 240 -20.75 -9.30 7.23
CA ASP A 240 -21.05 -10.22 6.15
C ASP A 240 -20.21 -9.88 4.91
N ILE A 241 -20.26 -10.75 3.91
CA ILE A 241 -19.49 -10.59 2.67
C ILE A 241 -19.88 -9.34 1.88
N ASN A 242 -21.14 -8.93 1.91
CA ASN A 242 -21.61 -7.74 1.21
C ASN A 242 -21.08 -6.46 1.88
N HIS A 243 -20.99 -6.45 3.22
CA HIS A 243 -20.32 -5.37 3.95
C HIS A 243 -18.83 -5.30 3.60
N ALA A 244 -18.13 -6.44 3.58
CA ALA A 244 -16.73 -6.49 3.17
C ALA A 244 -16.55 -6.03 1.72
N ARG A 245 -17.37 -6.51 0.80
CA ARG A 245 -17.32 -6.14 -0.63
C ARG A 245 -17.49 -4.64 -0.84
N ARG A 246 -18.48 -4.01 -0.21
CA ARG A 246 -18.67 -2.56 -0.31
C ARG A 246 -17.48 -1.77 0.27
N SER A 247 -16.98 -2.18 1.44
CA SER A 247 -15.87 -1.48 2.11
C SER A 247 -14.57 -1.59 1.31
N ILE A 248 -14.24 -2.79 0.86
CA ILE A 248 -13.03 -3.08 0.06
C ILE A 248 -13.12 -2.42 -1.32
N GLY A 249 -14.29 -2.50 -1.98
CA GLY A 249 -14.51 -1.82 -3.26
C GLY A 249 -14.32 -0.32 -3.14
N LEU A 250 -14.94 0.32 -2.15
CA LEU A 250 -14.75 1.75 -1.91
C LEU A 250 -13.27 2.10 -1.64
N PHE A 251 -12.58 1.26 -0.86
CA PHE A 251 -11.15 1.47 -0.62
C PHE A 251 -10.33 1.35 -1.91
N ILE A 252 -10.57 0.34 -2.73
CA ILE A 252 -9.83 0.13 -3.98
C ILE A 252 -10.10 1.28 -4.96
N ASP A 253 -11.37 1.56 -5.23
CA ASP A 253 -11.75 2.47 -6.30
C ASP A 253 -11.50 3.94 -5.94
N THR A 254 -11.88 4.35 -4.73
CA THR A 254 -11.78 5.74 -4.30
C THR A 254 -10.45 6.02 -3.61
N VAL A 255 -10.08 5.22 -2.58
CA VAL A 255 -8.91 5.55 -1.78
C VAL A 255 -7.63 5.15 -2.48
N TYR A 256 -7.49 3.86 -2.84
CA TYR A 256 -6.22 3.34 -3.35
C TYR A 256 -5.91 3.86 -4.76
N ASN A 257 -6.87 3.76 -5.68
CA ASN A 257 -6.64 4.12 -7.08
C ASN A 257 -6.63 5.63 -7.32
N THR A 258 -7.42 6.44 -6.58
CA THR A 258 -7.63 7.87 -6.90
C THR A 258 -7.07 8.86 -5.88
N GLU A 259 -6.91 8.48 -4.60
CA GLU A 259 -6.44 9.44 -3.59
C GLU A 259 -5.06 9.10 -3.02
N ARG A 260 -4.73 7.82 -2.91
CA ARG A 260 -3.55 7.37 -2.19
C ARG A 260 -2.25 7.70 -2.91
N LEU A 261 -1.36 8.44 -2.24
CA LEU A 261 -0.04 8.78 -2.78
C LEU A 261 0.91 7.57 -2.72
N HIS A 262 1.52 7.23 -3.85
CA HIS A 262 2.49 6.16 -4.00
C HIS A 262 3.89 6.70 -4.22
N SER A 263 4.82 6.40 -3.31
CA SER A 263 6.21 6.88 -3.42
C SER A 263 6.92 6.38 -4.69
N ALA A 264 6.57 5.18 -5.15
CA ALA A 264 7.13 4.63 -6.39
C ALA A 264 6.58 5.30 -7.66
N LEU A 265 5.52 6.08 -7.55
CA LEU A 265 4.91 6.88 -8.63
C LEU A 265 5.16 8.40 -8.42
N GLY A 266 6.24 8.76 -7.72
CA GLY A 266 6.51 10.17 -7.44
C GLY A 266 5.50 10.85 -6.51
N TYR A 267 4.85 10.09 -5.62
CA TYR A 267 3.75 10.56 -4.76
C TYR A 267 2.52 11.00 -5.56
N CYS A 268 2.19 10.22 -6.59
CA CYS A 268 0.99 10.36 -7.40
C CYS A 268 0.04 9.18 -7.14
N PRO A 269 -1.28 9.36 -7.14
CA PRO A 269 -2.23 8.24 -7.17
C PRO A 269 -2.15 7.48 -8.50
N PRO A 270 -2.46 6.17 -8.53
CA PRO A 270 -2.41 5.36 -9.75
C PRO A 270 -3.20 5.93 -10.93
N PHE A 271 -4.43 6.38 -10.69
CA PHE A 271 -5.29 6.97 -11.72
C PHE A 271 -4.68 8.24 -12.33
N GLU A 272 -4.22 9.15 -11.49
CA GLU A 272 -3.57 10.39 -11.93
C GLU A 272 -2.27 10.11 -12.69
N PHE A 273 -1.51 9.08 -12.25
CA PHE A 273 -0.29 8.67 -12.92
C PHE A 273 -0.55 8.17 -14.34
N GLU A 274 -1.59 7.35 -14.56
CA GLU A 274 -2.01 6.91 -15.90
C GLU A 274 -2.49 8.09 -16.74
N SER A 275 -3.28 9.01 -16.18
CA SER A 275 -3.78 10.18 -16.89
C SER A 275 -2.65 11.09 -17.35
N ASN A 276 -1.68 11.36 -16.48
CA ASN A 276 -0.50 12.16 -16.84
C ASN A 276 0.36 11.47 -17.91
N PHE A 277 0.49 10.14 -17.86
CA PHE A 277 1.20 9.38 -18.88
C PHE A 277 0.50 9.46 -20.23
N ALA A 278 -0.83 9.36 -20.27
CA ALA A 278 -1.61 9.48 -21.49
C ALA A 278 -1.48 10.89 -22.11
N LEU A 279 -1.57 11.94 -21.29
CA LEU A 279 -1.40 13.34 -21.76
C LEU A 279 0.00 13.62 -22.31
N ALA A 280 1.04 13.04 -21.71
CA ALA A 280 2.41 13.21 -22.20
C ALA A 280 2.69 12.54 -23.55
N ARG A 281 1.84 11.61 -24.00
CA ARG A 281 1.96 10.90 -25.29
C ARG A 281 1.05 11.44 -26.39
N ASN A 282 0.03 12.20 -26.02
CA ASN A 282 -0.89 12.90 -26.92
C ASN A 282 -0.90 14.40 -26.54
N PRO A 283 0.17 15.15 -26.85
CA PRO A 283 0.28 16.57 -26.53
C PRO A 283 -0.71 17.44 -27.32
#